data_0ecaced7ef81a1bdf2d24b1d0b7cdba4
#
_entry.id   0ecaced7ef81a1bdf2d24b1d0b7cdba4
#
_cell.length_a   1.000
_cell.length_b   1.000
_cell.length_c   1.000
_cell.angle_alpha   90.00
_cell.angle_beta   90.00
_cell.angle_gamma   90.00
#
_symmetry.space_group_name_H-M   'P 1'
#
loop_
_entity.id
_entity.type
_entity.pdbx_description
1 polymer ?
#
loop_
_entity_poly.entity_id
_entity_poly.type
_entity_poly.pdbx_seq_one_letter_code
_entity_poly.pdbx_strand_id
1 'polypeptide(L)'
;KTDDVNNIKWNESAFDSALYMPYGNYYAKQVVAPKGFELFSDRIILGNVYQYTWSGLTVYYAQAENAPIKLDTSTVRVNLTNEFKTPINCAEFDLFSDEECQNLIDTAITDNNGIAEFAKPLQVGTYYIKQKKSAVGYFYDSTVTEVVVKEENIGSNTDISLFAKSKGDVNNDSNIDVADITVIQLFVAGEKAEDGSNFVDINDTVSFDNADIDGNGIIDINDITNLQIIISKNN
;
A
#
# COMPACT_ATOMS: atom_id res chain seq x y z
N LYS A 1 27.58 2.74 8.30
CA LYS A 1 26.92 2.12 7.12
C LYS A 1 27.60 0.79 6.85
N THR A 2 26.82 -0.28 6.80
CA THR A 2 27.29 -1.59 6.34
C THR A 2 27.09 -1.63 4.83
N ASP A 3 28.18 -1.69 4.07
CA ASP A 3 28.12 -1.85 2.61
C ASP A 3 28.13 -3.33 2.20
N ASP A 4 28.37 -4.23 3.16
CA ASP A 4 28.31 -5.67 3.00
C ASP A 4 27.89 -6.31 4.33
N VAL A 5 27.14 -7.40 4.28
CA VAL A 5 26.61 -8.12 5.44
C VAL A 5 27.68 -8.61 6.41
N ASN A 6 28.93 -8.69 5.96
CA ASN A 6 30.05 -9.20 6.76
C ASN A 6 31.11 -8.13 7.05
N ASN A 7 30.96 -6.89 6.57
CA ASN A 7 31.95 -5.85 6.76
C ASN A 7 31.30 -4.55 7.26
N ILE A 8 31.57 -4.22 8.51
CA ILE A 8 31.38 -2.87 9.02
C ILE A 8 32.57 -2.05 8.48
N LYS A 9 32.35 -1.29 7.41
CA LYS A 9 33.34 -0.30 6.98
C LYS A 9 33.21 0.92 7.84
N TRP A 10 34.20 1.13 8.68
CA TRP A 10 34.41 2.40 9.33
C TRP A 10 34.85 3.42 8.28
N ASN A 11 34.36 4.62 8.34
CA ASN A 11 34.80 5.69 7.46
C ASN A 11 36.29 5.93 7.76
N GLU A 12 37.17 5.73 6.79
CA GLU A 12 38.65 5.89 6.96
C GLU A 12 39.01 7.28 7.50
N SER A 13 38.22 8.31 7.21
CA SER A 13 38.36 9.64 7.78
C SER A 13 38.07 9.73 9.28
N ALA A 14 37.46 8.73 9.90
CA ALA A 14 37.26 8.68 11.35
C ALA A 14 38.48 8.14 12.11
N PHE A 15 39.45 7.56 11.40
CA PHE A 15 40.73 7.12 12.01
C PHE A 15 41.70 8.26 12.30
N ASP A 16 41.55 9.41 11.62
CA ASP A 16 42.41 10.59 11.86
C ASP A 16 42.04 11.38 13.12
N SER A 17 40.84 11.17 13.66
CA SER A 17 40.52 11.62 15.00
C SER A 17 40.56 10.39 15.90
N ALA A 18 41.66 10.18 16.60
CA ALA A 18 41.78 9.17 17.63
C ALA A 18 40.56 9.28 18.55
N LEU A 19 39.56 8.44 18.34
CA LEU A 19 38.47 8.26 19.29
C LEU A 19 39.09 7.63 20.53
N TYR A 20 39.52 8.47 21.46
CA TYR A 20 39.84 8.03 22.79
C TYR A 20 38.58 7.48 23.42
N MET A 21 38.38 6.18 23.30
CA MET A 21 37.33 5.50 24.05
C MET A 21 37.89 5.20 25.44
N PRO A 22 37.39 5.87 26.48
CA PRO A 22 37.82 5.59 27.85
C PRO A 22 37.49 4.13 28.20
N TYR A 23 38.18 3.58 29.19
CA TYR A 23 37.84 2.25 29.71
C TYR A 23 36.35 2.20 30.08
N GLY A 24 35.57 1.27 29.46
CA GLY A 24 34.14 1.15 29.70
C GLY A 24 33.49 0.03 28.93
N ASN A 25 32.22 -0.21 29.23
CA ASN A 25 31.38 -1.13 28.46
C ASN A 25 30.80 -0.37 27.27
N TYR A 26 31.06 -0.86 26.09
CA TYR A 26 30.55 -0.29 24.84
C TYR A 26 29.49 -1.21 24.21
N TYR A 27 28.57 -0.60 23.55
CA TYR A 27 27.56 -1.30 22.76
C TYR A 27 27.29 -0.55 21.46
N ALA A 28 26.99 -1.29 20.43
CA ALA A 28 26.47 -0.75 19.18
C ALA A 28 24.95 -0.94 19.14
N LYS A 29 24.27 -0.05 18.44
CA LYS A 29 22.86 -0.18 18.09
C LYS A 29 22.75 -0.07 16.57
N GLN A 30 22.11 -1.06 15.96
CA GLN A 30 21.79 -0.96 14.55
C GLN A 30 20.66 0.08 14.39
N VAL A 31 20.84 1.05 13.50
CA VAL A 31 19.84 2.10 13.20
C VAL A 31 19.17 1.89 11.86
N VAL A 32 19.80 1.11 10.95
CA VAL A 32 19.28 0.74 9.66
C VAL A 32 19.71 -0.69 9.37
N ALA A 33 18.76 -1.57 9.02
CA ALA A 33 19.08 -2.90 8.54
C ALA A 33 19.47 -2.85 7.05
N PRO A 34 20.37 -3.72 6.58
CA PRO A 34 20.57 -3.95 5.15
C PRO A 34 19.26 -4.51 4.54
N LYS A 35 19.06 -4.27 3.23
CA LYS A 35 17.92 -4.87 2.52
C LYS A 35 17.93 -6.39 2.68
N GLY A 36 16.78 -6.97 3.00
CA GLY A 36 16.61 -8.42 3.22
C GLY A 36 17.06 -8.94 4.59
N PHE A 37 17.27 -8.04 5.56
CA PHE A 37 17.62 -8.44 6.93
C PHE A 37 16.78 -7.67 7.97
N GLU A 38 16.52 -8.33 9.08
CA GLU A 38 15.84 -7.69 10.21
C GLU A 38 16.69 -6.61 10.85
N LEU A 39 16.03 -5.55 11.32
CA LEU A 39 16.66 -4.57 12.19
C LEU A 39 16.90 -5.23 13.56
N PHE A 40 18.16 -5.36 13.94
CA PHE A 40 18.50 -5.84 15.26
C PHE A 40 18.18 -4.75 16.29
N SER A 41 17.10 -4.96 17.06
CA SER A 41 16.57 -3.97 18.01
C SER A 41 17.39 -3.87 19.30
N ASP A 42 18.07 -4.95 19.66
CA ASP A 42 18.83 -5.02 20.90
C ASP A 42 20.20 -4.35 20.79
N ARG A 43 20.78 -4.05 21.94
CA ARG A 43 22.14 -3.55 22.01
C ARG A 43 23.12 -4.68 21.71
N ILE A 44 23.97 -4.49 20.70
CA ILE A 44 25.07 -5.39 20.42
C ILE A 44 26.15 -5.09 21.41
N ILE A 45 26.40 -5.98 22.36
CA ILE A 45 27.50 -5.87 23.29
C ILE A 45 28.77 -6.05 22.49
N LEU A 46 29.55 -4.99 22.38
CA LEU A 46 30.89 -5.08 21.84
C LEU A 46 31.73 -5.82 22.89
N GLY A 47 32.20 -7.00 22.53
CA GLY A 47 32.98 -7.86 23.44
C GLY A 47 34.23 -7.15 24.01
N ASN A 48 35.07 -7.86 24.69
CA ASN A 48 36.25 -7.28 25.35
C ASN A 48 37.04 -6.41 24.38
N VAL A 49 37.27 -5.16 24.80
CA VAL A 49 38.16 -4.27 24.06
C VAL A 49 39.60 -4.83 24.20
N TYR A 50 40.13 -5.32 23.08
CA TYR A 50 41.50 -5.83 23.04
C TYR A 50 42.47 -4.67 22.85
N GLN A 51 43.50 -4.66 23.68
CA GLN A 51 44.62 -3.74 23.52
C GLN A 51 45.69 -4.41 22.65
N TYR A 52 46.00 -3.80 21.55
CA TYR A 52 47.13 -4.20 20.70
C TYR A 52 48.14 -3.07 20.64
N THR A 53 49.40 -3.36 21.00
CA THR A 53 50.47 -2.37 20.91
C THR A 53 51.37 -2.74 19.74
N TRP A 54 51.39 -1.89 18.72
CA TRP A 54 52.29 -2.01 17.57
C TRP A 54 53.05 -0.70 17.43
N SER A 55 54.40 -0.84 17.35
CA SER A 55 55.30 0.32 17.17
C SER A 55 55.06 1.51 18.14
N GLY A 56 54.70 1.24 19.39
CA GLY A 56 54.42 2.28 20.41
C GLY A 56 53.02 2.89 20.34
N LEU A 57 52.19 2.47 19.39
CA LEU A 57 50.81 2.90 19.33
C LEU A 57 49.89 1.82 19.96
N THR A 58 49.06 2.23 20.88
CA THR A 58 48.05 1.33 21.47
C THR A 58 46.75 1.51 20.76
N VAL A 59 46.26 0.46 20.12
CA VAL A 59 44.97 0.43 19.41
C VAL A 59 43.99 -0.45 20.17
N TYR A 60 42.81 0.06 20.42
CA TYR A 60 41.71 -0.68 20.99
C TYR A 60 40.73 -1.06 19.92
N TYR A 61 40.31 -2.33 19.86
CA TYR A 61 39.28 -2.75 18.95
C TYR A 61 38.27 -3.66 19.65
N ALA A 62 37.04 -3.61 19.20
CA ALA A 62 35.97 -4.47 19.68
C ALA A 62 35.34 -5.20 18.50
N GLN A 63 34.99 -6.46 18.71
CA GLN A 63 34.35 -7.28 17.69
C GLN A 63 32.95 -7.67 18.17
N ALA A 64 31.96 -7.51 17.31
CA ALA A 64 30.61 -7.99 17.55
C ALA A 64 30.41 -9.35 16.83
N GLU A 65 29.90 -10.34 17.54
CA GLU A 65 29.70 -11.70 17.04
C GLU A 65 28.22 -12.01 16.75
N ASN A 66 27.43 -11.03 16.32
CA ASN A 66 26.03 -11.28 16.00
C ASN A 66 25.85 -11.46 14.49
N ALA A 67 25.33 -12.63 14.11
CA ALA A 67 24.92 -12.86 12.72
C ALA A 67 23.61 -12.11 12.43
N PRO A 68 23.50 -11.40 11.31
CA PRO A 68 22.24 -10.79 10.90
C PRO A 68 21.19 -11.84 10.58
N ILE A 69 19.95 -11.61 10.99
CA ILE A 69 18.82 -12.48 10.68
C ILE A 69 18.31 -12.07 9.29
N LYS A 70 18.40 -12.98 8.33
CA LYS A 70 17.90 -12.77 6.98
C LYS A 70 16.37 -12.84 7.01
N LEU A 71 15.72 -11.84 6.40
CA LEU A 71 14.29 -11.90 6.13
C LEU A 71 14.03 -12.88 4.98
N ASP A 72 12.95 -13.60 5.07
CA ASP A 72 12.45 -14.53 4.04
C ASP A 72 11.08 -14.13 3.49
N THR A 73 10.62 -12.94 3.85
CA THR A 73 9.29 -12.44 3.54
C THR A 73 9.29 -11.04 2.92
N SER A 74 8.21 -10.73 2.23
CA SER A 74 7.86 -9.42 1.66
C SER A 74 6.46 -9.02 2.11
N THR A 75 6.19 -7.72 2.20
CA THR A 75 4.84 -7.18 2.42
C THR A 75 4.21 -6.86 1.07
N VAL A 76 2.99 -7.31 0.83
CA VAL A 76 2.23 -6.99 -0.39
C VAL A 76 1.38 -5.75 -0.16
N ARG A 77 1.37 -4.85 -1.14
CA ARG A 77 0.55 -3.63 -1.13
C ARG A 77 -0.18 -3.43 -2.45
N VAL A 78 -1.43 -3.02 -2.36
CA VAL A 78 -2.21 -2.52 -3.49
C VAL A 78 -2.14 -1.00 -3.50
N ASN A 79 -1.83 -0.43 -4.67
CA ASN A 79 -1.93 1.00 -4.95
C ASN A 79 -3.13 1.21 -5.87
N LEU A 80 -4.22 1.74 -5.34
CA LEU A 80 -5.47 1.95 -6.07
C LEU A 80 -5.62 3.40 -6.49
N THR A 81 -5.84 3.63 -7.79
CA THR A 81 -6.10 4.97 -8.37
C THR A 81 -7.27 4.91 -9.34
N ASN A 82 -7.86 6.07 -9.65
CA ASN A 82 -8.85 6.21 -10.72
C ASN A 82 -8.21 6.68 -12.05
N GLU A 83 -9.05 6.97 -13.06
CA GLU A 83 -8.68 7.48 -14.38
C GLU A 83 -7.88 8.79 -14.34
N PHE A 84 -8.04 9.60 -13.30
CA PHE A 84 -7.33 10.86 -13.08
C PHE A 84 -6.04 10.67 -12.25
N LYS A 85 -5.65 9.41 -11.94
CA LYS A 85 -4.54 9.05 -11.03
C LYS A 85 -4.73 9.56 -9.60
N THR A 86 -5.97 9.82 -9.21
CA THR A 86 -6.32 10.18 -7.84
C THR A 86 -6.32 8.93 -6.97
N PRO A 87 -5.65 8.94 -5.81
CA PRO A 87 -5.69 7.82 -4.86
C PRO A 87 -7.10 7.58 -4.31
N ILE A 88 -7.49 6.31 -4.21
CA ILE A 88 -8.82 5.91 -3.75
C ILE A 88 -8.74 5.24 -2.39
N ASN A 89 -9.40 5.82 -1.40
CA ASN A 89 -9.49 5.27 -0.04
C ASN A 89 -10.74 4.41 0.17
N CYS A 90 -10.75 3.62 1.25
CA CYS A 90 -11.88 2.82 1.71
C CYS A 90 -12.33 1.69 0.76
N ALA A 91 -11.50 1.28 -0.20
CA ALA A 91 -11.69 0.03 -0.93
C ALA A 91 -11.07 -1.13 -0.13
N GLU A 92 -11.76 -2.27 -0.07
CA GLU A 92 -11.29 -3.46 0.64
C GLU A 92 -10.81 -4.51 -0.36
N PHE A 93 -9.67 -5.15 -0.04
CA PHE A 93 -9.08 -6.22 -0.82
C PHE A 93 -8.78 -7.43 0.06
N ASP A 94 -9.09 -8.60 -0.45
CA ASP A 94 -8.73 -9.89 0.13
C ASP A 94 -7.53 -10.47 -0.61
N LEU A 95 -6.60 -11.07 0.14
CA LEU A 95 -5.41 -11.75 -0.35
C LEU A 95 -5.54 -13.25 -0.12
N PHE A 96 -5.28 -14.05 -1.15
CA PHE A 96 -5.46 -15.51 -1.14
C PHE A 96 -4.17 -16.24 -1.53
N SER A 97 -4.06 -17.51 -1.09
CA SER A 97 -2.98 -18.40 -1.49
C SER A 97 -3.27 -19.24 -2.72
N ASP A 98 -4.49 -19.17 -3.26
CA ASP A 98 -4.96 -19.96 -4.41
C ASP A 98 -5.75 -19.08 -5.39
N GLU A 99 -5.73 -19.47 -6.67
CA GLU A 99 -6.40 -18.77 -7.78
C GLU A 99 -7.94 -18.79 -7.64
N GLU A 100 -8.49 -19.83 -7.05
CA GLU A 100 -9.92 -19.97 -6.80
C GLU A 100 -10.43 -19.08 -5.65
N CYS A 101 -9.53 -18.36 -4.98
CA CYS A 101 -9.84 -17.45 -3.86
C CYS A 101 -10.61 -18.14 -2.71
N GLN A 102 -10.21 -19.37 -2.37
CA GLN A 102 -10.85 -20.15 -1.29
C GLN A 102 -10.07 -20.03 0.03
N ASN A 103 -8.75 -19.85 -0.04
CA ASN A 103 -7.87 -19.82 1.13
C ASN A 103 -7.43 -18.37 1.41
N LEU A 104 -8.24 -17.65 2.18
CA LEU A 104 -7.97 -16.28 2.59
C LEU A 104 -6.72 -16.22 3.50
N ILE A 105 -5.80 -15.34 3.16
CA ILE A 105 -4.58 -15.05 3.95
C ILE A 105 -4.80 -13.82 4.83
N ASP A 106 -5.28 -12.72 4.23
CA ASP A 106 -5.41 -11.43 4.88
C ASP A 106 -6.42 -10.52 4.15
N THR A 107 -6.86 -9.45 4.80
CA THR A 107 -7.71 -8.40 4.23
C THR A 107 -7.08 -7.05 4.52
N ALA A 108 -7.05 -6.16 3.54
CA ALA A 108 -6.54 -4.80 3.68
C ALA A 108 -7.49 -3.77 3.08
N ILE A 109 -7.44 -2.55 3.62
CA ILE A 109 -8.29 -1.43 3.20
C ILE A 109 -7.38 -0.30 2.72
N THR A 110 -7.71 0.34 1.60
CA THR A 110 -6.95 1.47 1.10
C THR A 110 -7.07 2.69 2.02
N ASP A 111 -5.93 3.30 2.31
CA ASP A 111 -5.81 4.54 3.08
C ASP A 111 -6.04 5.79 2.20
N ASN A 112 -5.81 6.99 2.75
CA ASN A 112 -5.95 8.26 2.02
C ASN A 112 -4.94 8.44 0.87
N ASN A 113 -3.90 7.62 0.81
CA ASN A 113 -2.93 7.57 -0.29
C ASN A 113 -3.29 6.50 -1.34
N GLY A 114 -4.43 5.82 -1.18
CA GLY A 114 -4.85 4.72 -2.03
C GLY A 114 -4.08 3.43 -1.80
N ILE A 115 -3.44 3.26 -0.64
CA ILE A 115 -2.58 2.11 -0.33
C ILE A 115 -3.31 1.17 0.62
N ALA A 116 -3.52 -0.07 0.18
CA ALA A 116 -3.92 -1.19 1.04
C ALA A 116 -2.70 -2.07 1.30
N GLU A 117 -2.17 -2.06 2.51
CA GLU A 117 -1.03 -2.87 2.93
C GLU A 117 -1.52 -4.09 3.71
N PHE A 118 -1.19 -5.28 3.24
CA PHE A 118 -1.50 -6.53 3.94
C PHE A 118 -0.53 -6.72 5.10
N ALA A 119 -1.08 -6.92 6.29
CA ALA A 119 -0.30 -7.04 7.52
C ALA A 119 0.52 -8.32 7.59
N LYS A 120 0.06 -9.39 6.90
CA LYS A 120 0.72 -10.68 6.91
C LYS A 120 1.86 -10.74 5.91
N PRO A 121 3.12 -10.87 6.36
CA PRO A 121 4.26 -10.97 5.45
C PRO A 121 4.25 -12.33 4.72
N LEU A 122 4.65 -12.32 3.44
CA LEU A 122 4.59 -13.47 2.54
C LEU A 122 5.98 -13.91 2.10
N GLN A 123 6.17 -15.21 2.01
CA GLN A 123 7.36 -15.84 1.41
C GLN A 123 7.32 -15.71 -0.11
N VAL A 124 8.43 -16.08 -0.76
CA VAL A 124 8.48 -16.21 -2.22
C VAL A 124 7.41 -17.17 -2.71
N GLY A 125 6.58 -16.72 -3.65
CA GLY A 125 5.47 -17.51 -4.16
C GLY A 125 4.48 -16.68 -4.97
N THR A 126 3.44 -17.35 -5.48
CA THR A 126 2.33 -16.73 -6.20
C THR A 126 1.11 -16.65 -5.28
N TYR A 127 0.48 -15.50 -5.29
CA TYR A 127 -0.69 -15.15 -4.49
C TYR A 127 -1.72 -14.45 -5.35
N TYR A 128 -2.93 -14.25 -4.83
CA TYR A 128 -4.04 -13.71 -5.60
C TYR A 128 -4.77 -12.65 -4.79
N ILE A 129 -5.06 -11.52 -5.42
CA ILE A 129 -5.81 -10.42 -4.82
C ILE A 129 -7.15 -10.30 -5.52
N LYS A 130 -8.21 -10.13 -4.73
CA LYS A 130 -9.55 -9.85 -5.22
C LYS A 130 -10.13 -8.70 -4.44
N GLN A 131 -10.83 -7.80 -5.13
CA GLN A 131 -11.57 -6.76 -4.45
C GLN A 131 -12.72 -7.40 -3.66
N LYS A 132 -12.83 -7.06 -2.37
CA LYS A 132 -13.92 -7.50 -1.48
C LYS A 132 -15.05 -6.49 -1.49
N LYS A 133 -14.69 -5.20 -1.49
CA LYS A 133 -15.64 -4.08 -1.50
C LYS A 133 -15.05 -2.90 -2.27
N SER A 134 -15.84 -2.31 -3.17
CA SER A 134 -15.46 -1.06 -3.82
C SER A 134 -15.56 0.13 -2.87
N ALA A 135 -14.79 1.16 -3.13
CA ALA A 135 -15.02 2.47 -2.51
C ALA A 135 -16.31 3.10 -3.07
N VAL A 136 -16.91 3.99 -2.28
CA VAL A 136 -18.09 4.75 -2.71
C VAL A 136 -17.76 5.56 -3.95
N GLY A 137 -18.62 5.49 -4.95
CA GLY A 137 -18.45 6.17 -6.24
C GLY A 137 -17.62 5.41 -7.27
N TYR A 138 -17.30 4.15 -7.01
CA TYR A 138 -16.53 3.31 -7.92
C TYR A 138 -17.22 1.98 -8.19
N PHE A 139 -17.03 1.46 -9.40
CA PHE A 139 -17.51 0.12 -9.74
C PHE A 139 -16.74 -0.95 -8.99
N TYR A 140 -17.44 -2.02 -8.63
CA TYR A 140 -16.79 -3.21 -8.10
C TYR A 140 -16.07 -3.97 -9.21
N ASP A 141 -14.80 -4.33 -8.98
CA ASP A 141 -14.03 -5.18 -9.88
C ASP A 141 -13.95 -6.61 -9.33
N SER A 142 -14.54 -7.55 -10.05
CA SER A 142 -14.52 -8.97 -9.69
C SER A 142 -13.26 -9.70 -10.15
N THR A 143 -12.35 -9.02 -10.84
CA THR A 143 -11.13 -9.62 -11.41
C THR A 143 -10.21 -10.11 -10.29
N VAL A 144 -9.68 -11.32 -10.46
CA VAL A 144 -8.62 -11.86 -9.61
C VAL A 144 -7.27 -11.45 -10.20
N THR A 145 -6.45 -10.78 -9.41
CA THR A 145 -5.12 -10.31 -9.83
C THR A 145 -4.03 -11.19 -9.22
N GLU A 146 -3.20 -11.79 -10.06
CA GLU A 146 -2.03 -12.55 -9.64
C GLU A 146 -0.94 -11.63 -9.11
N VAL A 147 -0.32 -12.02 -8.00
CA VAL A 147 0.79 -11.32 -7.34
C VAL A 147 1.94 -12.29 -7.11
N VAL A 148 3.10 -12.00 -7.70
CA VAL A 148 4.30 -12.83 -7.54
C VAL A 148 5.27 -12.14 -6.60
N VAL A 149 5.47 -12.71 -5.41
CA VAL A 149 6.55 -12.33 -4.49
C VAL A 149 7.83 -13.05 -4.91
N LYS A 150 8.82 -12.29 -5.36
CA LYS A 150 10.12 -12.80 -5.82
C LYS A 150 11.19 -12.62 -4.76
N GLU A 151 12.31 -13.32 -4.90
CA GLU A 151 13.47 -13.17 -3.99
C GLU A 151 13.96 -11.71 -3.91
N GLU A 152 13.89 -10.96 -5.02
CA GLU A 152 14.30 -9.55 -5.06
C GLU A 152 13.39 -8.62 -4.22
N ASN A 153 12.17 -9.07 -3.89
CA ASN A 153 11.22 -8.33 -3.05
C ASN A 153 11.42 -8.59 -1.55
N ILE A 154 12.20 -9.60 -1.18
CA ILE A 154 12.40 -9.95 0.24
C ILE A 154 13.00 -8.79 1.02
N GLY A 155 12.43 -8.51 2.20
CA GLY A 155 12.79 -7.36 3.03
C GLY A 155 12.35 -6.00 2.47
N SER A 156 11.45 -6.01 1.48
CA SER A 156 10.81 -4.82 0.90
C SER A 156 9.37 -5.13 0.56
N ASN A 157 8.66 -4.16 -0.04
CA ASN A 157 7.28 -4.34 -0.47
C ASN A 157 7.19 -4.90 -1.89
N THR A 158 6.15 -5.70 -2.12
CA THR A 158 5.67 -6.06 -3.46
C THR A 158 4.45 -5.20 -3.77
N ASP A 159 4.61 -4.22 -4.64
CA ASP A 159 3.58 -3.24 -4.98
C ASP A 159 2.81 -3.67 -6.23
N ILE A 160 1.47 -3.65 -6.13
CA ILE A 160 0.54 -3.91 -7.22
C ILE A 160 -0.28 -2.65 -7.49
N SER A 161 -0.32 -2.20 -8.74
CA SER A 161 -1.14 -1.06 -9.14
C SER A 161 -2.47 -1.55 -9.72
N LEU A 162 -3.57 -1.15 -9.11
CA LEU A 162 -4.92 -1.42 -9.58
C LEU A 162 -5.63 -0.12 -9.95
N PHE A 163 -6.65 -0.26 -10.77
CA PHE A 163 -7.43 0.84 -11.29
C PHE A 163 -8.90 0.68 -10.92
N ALA A 164 -9.51 1.74 -10.40
CA ALA A 164 -10.94 1.79 -10.09
C ALA A 164 -11.66 2.68 -11.12
N LYS A 165 -12.65 2.13 -11.80
CA LYS A 165 -13.51 2.89 -12.70
C LYS A 165 -14.52 3.68 -11.87
N SER A 166 -14.60 5.01 -12.11
CA SER A 166 -15.57 5.88 -11.45
C SER A 166 -17.00 5.61 -11.92
N LYS A 167 -17.96 5.69 -11.01
CA LYS A 167 -19.39 5.82 -11.29
C LYS A 167 -19.73 7.28 -11.51
N GLY A 168 -20.89 7.55 -12.09
CA GLY A 168 -21.43 8.90 -12.10
C GLY A 168 -21.60 9.53 -13.50
N ASP A 169 -21.19 8.86 -14.58
CA ASP A 169 -21.57 9.23 -15.95
C ASP A 169 -23.02 8.77 -16.20
N VAL A 170 -23.96 9.53 -15.67
CA VAL A 170 -25.40 9.15 -15.63
C VAL A 170 -26.10 9.51 -16.93
N ASN A 171 -25.66 10.58 -17.59
CA ASN A 171 -26.17 11.01 -18.89
C ASN A 171 -25.49 10.33 -20.09
N ASN A 172 -24.45 9.52 -19.82
CA ASN A 172 -23.67 8.75 -20.79
C ASN A 172 -22.98 9.63 -21.86
N ASP A 173 -22.48 10.80 -21.46
CA ASP A 173 -21.72 11.71 -22.34
C ASP A 173 -20.20 11.53 -22.21
N SER A 174 -19.75 10.57 -21.44
CA SER A 174 -18.34 10.22 -21.11
C SER A 174 -17.63 11.26 -20.23
N ASN A 175 -18.38 12.18 -19.63
CA ASN A 175 -17.87 13.06 -18.58
C ASN A 175 -18.58 12.74 -17.28
N ILE A 176 -17.98 13.13 -16.16
CA ILE A 176 -18.60 13.06 -14.83
C ILE A 176 -18.59 14.49 -14.29
N ASP A 177 -19.73 15.17 -14.41
CA ASP A 177 -19.84 16.58 -14.07
C ASP A 177 -21.22 16.97 -13.48
N VAL A 178 -21.50 18.28 -13.41
CA VAL A 178 -22.75 18.80 -12.82
C VAL A 178 -24.00 18.43 -13.62
N ALA A 179 -23.86 18.04 -14.91
CA ALA A 179 -24.99 17.61 -15.72
C ALA A 179 -25.53 16.27 -15.19
N ASP A 180 -24.65 15.37 -14.77
CA ASP A 180 -25.04 14.08 -14.17
C ASP A 180 -25.80 14.26 -12.85
N ILE A 181 -25.33 15.19 -12.01
CA ILE A 181 -26.03 15.56 -10.78
C ILE A 181 -27.46 15.99 -11.12
N THR A 182 -27.64 16.79 -12.16
CA THR A 182 -28.98 17.26 -12.59
C THR A 182 -29.87 16.09 -13.01
N VAL A 183 -29.33 15.11 -13.72
CA VAL A 183 -30.06 13.91 -14.11
C VAL A 183 -30.55 13.11 -12.91
N ILE A 184 -29.71 12.89 -11.90
CA ILE A 184 -30.12 12.21 -10.67
C ILE A 184 -31.17 13.03 -9.91
N GLN A 185 -30.98 14.36 -9.83
CA GLN A 185 -31.95 15.25 -9.17
C GLN A 185 -33.34 15.17 -9.80
N LEU A 186 -33.43 15.20 -11.13
CA LEU A 186 -34.69 15.09 -11.87
C LEU A 186 -35.34 13.71 -11.64
N PHE A 187 -34.54 12.65 -11.64
CA PHE A 187 -35.03 11.29 -11.35
C PHE A 187 -35.59 11.19 -9.93
N VAL A 188 -34.87 11.66 -8.91
CA VAL A 188 -35.29 11.63 -7.49
C VAL A 188 -36.53 12.52 -7.27
N ALA A 189 -36.66 13.63 -8.01
CA ALA A 189 -37.85 14.49 -7.98
C ALA A 189 -39.11 13.84 -8.65
N GLY A 190 -38.92 12.72 -9.34
CA GLY A 190 -39.97 12.03 -10.09
C GLY A 190 -40.37 12.69 -11.41
N GLU A 191 -39.49 13.57 -11.90
CA GLU A 191 -39.63 14.21 -13.21
C GLU A 191 -39.44 13.21 -14.36
N LYS A 192 -40.00 13.53 -15.50
CA LYS A 192 -39.92 12.70 -16.73
C LYS A 192 -39.30 13.51 -17.85
N ALA A 193 -38.58 12.80 -18.72
CA ALA A 193 -38.13 13.35 -19.99
C ALA A 193 -39.33 13.67 -20.92
N GLU A 194 -39.11 14.45 -21.99
CA GLU A 194 -40.14 14.88 -22.93
C GLU A 194 -40.93 13.70 -23.56
N ASP A 195 -40.29 12.54 -23.72
CA ASP A 195 -40.87 11.32 -24.23
C ASP A 195 -41.60 10.48 -23.17
N GLY A 196 -41.63 10.93 -21.90
CA GLY A 196 -42.25 10.27 -20.77
C GLY A 196 -41.38 9.19 -20.11
N SER A 197 -40.15 8.99 -20.56
CA SER A 197 -39.19 8.06 -19.93
C SER A 197 -38.65 8.59 -18.60
N ASN A 198 -38.03 7.72 -17.82
CA ASN A 198 -37.26 8.15 -16.65
C ASN A 198 -35.90 8.73 -17.11
N PHE A 199 -35.38 9.68 -16.36
CA PHE A 199 -34.01 10.22 -16.56
C PHE A 199 -32.93 9.16 -16.29
N VAL A 200 -33.19 8.16 -15.42
CA VAL A 200 -32.35 7.00 -15.21
C VAL A 200 -33.14 5.74 -15.59
N ASP A 201 -32.59 4.90 -16.45
CA ASP A 201 -33.21 3.60 -16.74
C ASP A 201 -32.87 2.58 -15.65
N ILE A 202 -33.81 2.37 -14.75
CA ILE A 202 -33.67 1.41 -13.63
C ILE A 202 -33.64 -0.05 -14.08
N ASN A 203 -33.97 -0.36 -15.33
CA ASN A 203 -33.90 -1.72 -15.89
C ASN A 203 -32.56 -1.97 -16.59
N ASP A 204 -31.80 -0.93 -16.90
CA ASP A 204 -30.43 -1.06 -17.38
C ASP A 204 -29.45 -1.02 -16.20
N THR A 205 -28.76 -2.13 -15.96
CA THR A 205 -27.82 -2.28 -14.86
C THR A 205 -26.71 -1.21 -14.89
N VAL A 206 -26.22 -0.83 -16.06
CA VAL A 206 -25.14 0.15 -16.21
C VAL A 206 -25.65 1.55 -15.87
N SER A 207 -26.85 1.94 -16.34
CA SER A 207 -27.49 3.20 -16.03
C SER A 207 -27.80 3.31 -14.55
N PHE A 208 -28.36 2.24 -13.96
CA PHE A 208 -28.65 2.17 -12.52
C PHE A 208 -27.36 2.31 -11.69
N ASP A 209 -26.34 1.50 -11.97
CA ASP A 209 -25.08 1.46 -11.21
C ASP A 209 -24.32 2.80 -11.31
N ASN A 210 -24.44 3.53 -12.43
CA ASN A 210 -23.88 4.87 -12.57
C ASN A 210 -24.59 5.89 -11.66
N ALA A 211 -25.87 5.73 -11.42
CA ALA A 211 -26.66 6.63 -10.60
C ALA A 211 -26.68 6.24 -9.11
N ASP A 212 -26.60 4.96 -8.78
CA ASP A 212 -26.45 4.42 -7.42
C ASP A 212 -24.97 4.52 -7.00
N ILE A 213 -24.57 5.74 -6.61
CA ILE A 213 -23.17 6.09 -6.34
C ILE A 213 -22.64 5.38 -5.09
N ASP A 214 -23.49 5.27 -4.04
CA ASP A 214 -23.08 4.63 -2.79
C ASP A 214 -23.26 3.12 -2.78
N GLY A 215 -23.90 2.55 -3.81
CA GLY A 215 -24.06 1.12 -4.00
C GLY A 215 -25.05 0.48 -3.04
N ASN A 216 -26.01 1.25 -2.49
CA ASN A 216 -26.99 0.76 -1.54
C ASN A 216 -28.24 0.13 -2.21
N GLY A 217 -28.38 0.22 -3.53
CA GLY A 217 -29.49 -0.30 -4.34
C GLY A 217 -30.67 0.64 -4.42
N ILE A 218 -30.53 1.90 -4.01
CA ILE A 218 -31.57 2.93 -4.05
C ILE A 218 -30.97 4.23 -4.58
N ILE A 219 -31.55 4.81 -5.61
CA ILE A 219 -31.12 6.12 -6.11
C ILE A 219 -31.85 7.21 -5.32
N ASP A 220 -31.12 7.97 -4.46
CA ASP A 220 -31.68 9.00 -3.60
C ASP A 220 -30.75 10.24 -3.46
N ILE A 221 -31.04 11.09 -2.47
CA ILE A 221 -30.27 12.32 -2.20
C ILE A 221 -28.82 12.03 -1.78
N ASN A 222 -28.53 10.84 -1.25
CA ASN A 222 -27.18 10.46 -0.84
C ASN A 222 -26.29 10.29 -2.07
N ASP A 223 -26.84 9.75 -3.17
CA ASP A 223 -26.10 9.61 -4.44
C ASP A 223 -25.73 10.96 -5.01
N ILE A 224 -26.64 11.91 -5.00
CA ILE A 224 -26.38 13.30 -5.41
C ILE A 224 -25.23 13.88 -4.58
N THR A 225 -25.26 13.70 -3.26
CA THR A 225 -24.22 14.21 -2.36
C THR A 225 -22.87 13.57 -2.62
N ASN A 226 -22.85 12.23 -2.77
CA ASN A 226 -21.63 11.49 -3.07
C ASN A 226 -21.02 11.87 -4.43
N LEU A 227 -21.85 12.05 -5.46
CA LEU A 227 -21.39 12.50 -6.78
C LEU A 227 -20.79 13.90 -6.71
N GLN A 228 -21.42 14.85 -5.98
CA GLN A 228 -20.86 16.18 -5.75
C GLN A 228 -19.48 16.12 -5.09
N ILE A 229 -19.29 15.25 -4.11
CA ILE A 229 -17.99 15.05 -3.44
C ILE A 229 -16.95 14.51 -4.42
N ILE A 230 -17.31 13.55 -5.26
CA ILE A 230 -16.41 12.96 -6.28
C ILE A 230 -15.96 14.03 -7.26
N ILE A 231 -16.89 14.78 -7.84
CA ILE A 231 -16.60 15.85 -8.79
C ILE A 231 -15.68 16.92 -8.16
N SER A 232 -15.93 17.26 -6.89
CA SER A 232 -15.12 18.28 -6.19
C SER A 232 -13.67 17.84 -5.92
N LYS A 233 -13.39 16.53 -5.86
CA LYS A 233 -12.06 15.99 -5.65
C LYS A 233 -11.26 15.82 -6.94
N ASN A 234 -11.96 15.74 -8.07
CA ASN A 234 -11.34 15.51 -9.38
C ASN A 234 -11.05 16.82 -10.15
N ASN A 235 -11.48 17.98 -9.63
CA ASN A 235 -11.15 19.33 -10.10
C ASN A 235 -10.00 19.93 -9.29
#